data_996bc0aab7bbd04722c24b20204e1439
#
_entry.id   996bc0aab7bbd04722c24b20204e1439
#
_cell.length_a   1.000
_cell.length_b   1.000
_cell.length_c   1.000
_cell.angle_alpha   90.00
_cell.angle_beta   90.00
_cell.angle_gamma   90.00
#
_symmetry.space_group_name_H-M   'P 1'
#
loop_
_entity.id
_entity.type
_entity.pdbx_description
1 polymer ?
#
loop_
_entity_poly.entity_id
_entity_poly.type
_entity_poly.pdbx_seq_one_letter_code
_entity_poly.pdbx_strand_id
1 'polypeptide(L)'
;MTNREMMEIAIRQSAEDMGCHVEDFKADKNVVVPINLGKKARKYLKEPITCNLVSYGNNIMAASIPETMDLVSAYVDNFEFYHCFETPNMHWLNERLVEKGHKICFMAEYYLPDISRIPTLSCAYVTRVLTQEAFADLYLPEWSNALCEDRKNLDVLGVGAYDGSTLVGLAACSADCDDMWQIGVDVLPEYRRQGIASALTSRLTKEIINRGKVPFYCTAWSNVRSVRNAVKSGFIPAWVEMTAKPANIVDEMNL
;
A
#
# COMPACT_ATOMS: atom_id res chain seq x y z
N MET A 1 -5.67 19.77 4.87
CA MET A 1 -4.46 18.94 4.63
C MET A 1 -3.97 19.22 3.21
N THR A 2 -2.69 19.49 3.03
CA THR A 2 -2.04 19.76 1.73
C THR A 2 -1.31 18.51 1.23
N ASN A 3 -0.92 18.48 -0.05
CA ASN A 3 -0.10 17.39 -0.61
C ASN A 3 1.21 17.20 0.16
N ARG A 4 1.84 18.31 0.58
CA ARG A 4 3.07 18.29 1.37
C ARG A 4 2.85 17.64 2.76
N GLU A 5 1.80 18.03 3.47
CA GLU A 5 1.46 17.44 4.78
C GLU A 5 1.19 15.93 4.66
N MET A 6 0.49 15.48 3.60
CA MET A 6 0.26 14.06 3.36
C MET A 6 1.56 13.30 3.10
N MET A 7 2.46 13.85 2.30
CA MET A 7 3.78 13.24 2.06
C MET A 7 4.62 13.16 3.34
N GLU A 8 4.63 14.21 4.16
CA GLU A 8 5.33 14.22 5.45
C GLU A 8 4.75 13.18 6.43
N ILE A 9 3.43 12.95 6.40
CA ILE A 9 2.77 11.89 7.19
C ILE A 9 3.20 10.51 6.66
N ALA A 10 3.22 10.30 5.35
CA ALA A 10 3.62 9.03 4.74
C ALA A 10 5.08 8.67 5.06
N ILE A 11 6.01 9.61 4.91
CA ILE A 11 7.42 9.41 5.26
C ILE A 11 7.58 9.10 6.76
N ARG A 12 6.85 9.79 7.64
CA ARG A 12 6.87 9.52 9.08
C ARG A 12 6.33 8.13 9.40
N GLN A 13 5.27 7.68 8.72
CA GLN A 13 4.76 6.33 8.89
C GLN A 13 5.78 5.28 8.41
N SER A 14 6.42 5.48 7.26
CA SER A 14 7.49 4.59 6.80
C SER A 14 8.66 4.55 7.77
N ALA A 15 9.01 5.67 8.40
CA ALA A 15 10.05 5.69 9.44
C ALA A 15 9.65 4.86 10.69
N GLU A 16 8.39 4.94 11.13
CA GLU A 16 7.85 4.07 12.19
C GLU A 16 7.86 2.59 11.79
N ASP A 17 7.50 2.29 10.55
CA ASP A 17 7.45 0.92 10.02
C ASP A 17 8.83 0.27 9.90
N MET A 18 9.88 1.06 9.71
CA MET A 18 11.25 0.60 9.52
C MET A 18 12.15 0.79 10.76
N GLY A 19 11.72 1.61 11.72
CA GLY A 19 12.50 1.94 12.92
C GLY A 19 13.70 2.86 12.63
N CYS A 20 13.52 3.83 11.74
CA CYS A 20 14.53 4.79 11.32
C CYS A 20 14.08 6.25 11.56
N HIS A 21 14.89 7.21 11.15
CA HIS A 21 14.54 8.61 11.23
C HIS A 21 13.92 9.12 9.93
N VAL A 22 13.00 10.08 10.02
CA VAL A 22 12.39 10.75 8.86
C VAL A 22 13.44 11.37 7.93
N GLU A 23 14.54 11.87 8.51
CA GLU A 23 15.64 12.50 7.75
C GLU A 23 16.44 11.49 6.90
N ASP A 24 16.40 10.20 7.25
CA ASP A 24 17.06 9.16 6.46
C ASP A 24 16.47 9.03 5.05
N PHE A 25 15.15 9.29 4.90
CA PHE A 25 14.48 9.33 3.59
C PHE A 25 14.83 10.56 2.73
N LYS A 26 15.46 11.57 3.33
CA LYS A 26 15.87 12.81 2.66
C LYS A 26 17.38 12.86 2.39
N ALA A 27 18.11 11.84 2.81
CA ALA A 27 19.55 11.75 2.62
C ALA A 27 19.90 11.62 1.13
N ASP A 28 21.03 12.18 0.73
CA ASP A 28 21.57 12.07 -0.65
C ASP A 28 22.22 10.69 -0.92
N LYS A 29 22.17 9.78 0.04
CA LYS A 29 22.73 8.42 -0.05
C LYS A 29 21.75 7.39 0.48
N ASN A 30 21.92 6.14 0.05
CA ASN A 30 21.18 5.02 0.60
C ASN A 30 21.51 4.81 2.08
N VAL A 31 20.51 4.37 2.86
CA VAL A 31 20.65 4.14 4.31
C VAL A 31 20.13 2.75 4.63
N VAL A 32 20.89 1.98 5.40
CA VAL A 32 20.50 0.65 5.87
C VAL A 32 20.52 0.62 7.39
N VAL A 33 19.41 0.17 8.00
CA VAL A 33 19.25 0.08 9.46
C VAL A 33 18.79 -1.31 9.89
N PRO A 34 19.01 -1.72 11.15
CA PRO A 34 18.36 -2.89 11.71
C PRO A 34 16.83 -2.71 11.76
N ILE A 35 16.06 -3.77 11.44
CA ILE A 35 14.60 -3.75 11.61
C ILE A 35 14.28 -3.52 13.10
N ASN A 36 13.52 -2.47 13.35
CA ASN A 36 13.04 -2.14 14.69
C ASN A 36 11.70 -1.40 14.58
N LEU A 37 10.62 -2.15 14.46
CA LEU A 37 9.27 -1.57 14.29
C LEU A 37 8.94 -0.61 15.41
N GLY A 38 8.55 0.61 15.05
CA GLY A 38 8.04 1.61 15.98
C GLY A 38 6.70 1.19 16.60
N LYS A 39 6.33 1.82 17.69
CA LYS A 39 5.07 1.52 18.40
C LYS A 39 3.82 1.80 17.55
N LYS A 40 3.94 2.67 16.56
CA LYS A 40 2.87 3.08 15.63
C LYS A 40 3.04 2.47 14.24
N ALA A 41 3.89 1.46 14.09
CA ALA A 41 4.04 0.75 12.83
C ALA A 41 2.70 0.18 12.34
N ARG A 42 2.56 0.03 11.03
CA ARG A 42 1.36 -0.53 10.40
C ARG A 42 1.04 -1.90 11.00
N LYS A 43 -0.22 -2.10 11.36
CA LYS A 43 -0.67 -3.24 12.19
C LYS A 43 -0.50 -4.60 11.51
N TYR A 44 -0.36 -4.63 10.19
CA TYR A 44 -0.11 -5.87 9.44
C TYR A 44 1.37 -6.29 9.41
N LEU A 45 2.30 -5.45 9.84
CA LEU A 45 3.75 -5.76 9.88
C LEU A 45 4.13 -6.68 11.04
N LYS A 46 3.22 -7.57 11.47
CA LYS A 46 3.47 -8.50 12.58
C LYS A 46 4.21 -9.77 12.18
N GLU A 47 4.20 -10.11 10.91
CA GLU A 47 4.89 -11.28 10.38
C GLU A 47 6.39 -11.02 10.24
N PRO A 48 7.23 -12.07 10.32
CA PRO A 48 8.66 -11.91 10.15
C PRO A 48 9.01 -11.27 8.81
N ILE A 49 9.73 -10.16 8.86
CA ILE A 49 10.30 -9.48 7.70
C ILE A 49 11.80 -9.68 7.73
N THR A 50 12.39 -10.09 6.61
CA THR A 50 13.84 -10.21 6.45
C THR A 50 14.48 -8.88 6.12
N CYS A 51 13.96 -8.23 5.11
CA CYS A 51 14.28 -6.83 4.79
C CYS A 51 13.11 -6.14 4.10
N ASN A 52 13.08 -4.83 4.25
CA ASN A 52 12.16 -3.95 3.52
C ASN A 52 12.96 -2.78 2.93
N LEU A 53 12.79 -2.53 1.63
CA LEU A 53 13.41 -1.44 0.90
C LEU A 53 12.31 -0.47 0.46
N VAL A 54 12.48 0.80 0.77
CA VAL A 54 11.51 1.87 0.47
C VAL A 54 12.22 3.01 -0.24
N SER A 55 11.62 3.53 -1.32
CA SER A 55 12.12 4.72 -2.00
C SER A 55 11.00 5.73 -2.26
N TYR A 56 11.25 6.95 -1.85
CA TYR A 56 10.45 8.14 -2.18
C TYR A 56 11.03 8.92 -3.38
N GLY A 57 12.01 8.33 -4.10
CA GLY A 57 12.58 8.89 -5.32
C GLY A 57 13.92 9.64 -5.12
N ASN A 58 14.49 9.66 -3.92
CA ASN A 58 15.80 10.28 -3.65
C ASN A 58 16.88 9.24 -3.39
N ASN A 59 16.57 8.23 -2.60
CA ASN A 59 17.48 7.18 -2.15
C ASN A 59 16.70 5.89 -1.87
N ILE A 60 17.41 4.85 -1.45
CA ILE A 60 16.82 3.66 -0.83
C ILE A 60 17.02 3.76 0.68
N MET A 61 15.90 3.75 1.40
CA MET A 61 15.88 3.45 2.82
C MET A 61 15.60 1.97 2.99
N ALA A 62 16.54 1.21 3.60
CA ALA A 62 16.39 -0.22 3.83
C ALA A 62 16.44 -0.54 5.33
N ALA A 63 15.53 -1.42 5.77
CA ALA A 63 15.60 -2.06 7.08
C ALA A 63 15.84 -3.56 6.89
N SER A 64 16.75 -4.16 7.64
CA SER A 64 17.15 -5.56 7.47
C SER A 64 17.40 -6.23 8.82
N ILE A 65 17.17 -7.55 8.89
CA ILE A 65 17.65 -8.34 10.03
C ILE A 65 19.20 -8.37 10.02
N PRO A 66 19.85 -8.56 11.18
CA PRO A 66 21.31 -8.54 11.26
C PRO A 66 22.00 -9.52 10.30
N GLU A 67 21.42 -10.70 10.10
CA GLU A 67 21.95 -11.77 9.25
C GLU A 67 22.07 -11.40 7.76
N THR A 68 21.23 -10.51 7.26
CA THR A 68 21.20 -10.09 5.86
C THR A 68 21.62 -8.64 5.66
N MET A 69 22.00 -7.93 6.72
CA MET A 69 22.33 -6.50 6.67
C MET A 69 23.48 -6.18 5.72
N ASP A 70 24.59 -6.92 5.79
CA ASP A 70 25.74 -6.71 4.91
C ASP A 70 25.38 -6.96 3.43
N LEU A 71 24.55 -7.97 3.19
CA LEU A 71 24.04 -8.27 1.84
C LEU A 71 23.15 -7.13 1.30
N VAL A 72 22.22 -6.63 2.13
CA VAL A 72 21.34 -5.52 1.73
C VAL A 72 22.14 -4.24 1.52
N SER A 73 23.14 -3.96 2.38
CA SER A 73 24.05 -2.82 2.20
C SER A 73 24.82 -2.93 0.89
N ALA A 74 25.45 -4.08 0.63
CA ALA A 74 26.13 -4.30 -0.64
C ALA A 74 25.22 -4.15 -1.86
N TYR A 75 23.94 -4.55 -1.75
CA TYR A 75 22.96 -4.39 -2.81
C TYR A 75 22.67 -2.92 -3.13
N VAL A 76 22.31 -2.13 -2.12
CA VAL A 76 21.94 -0.73 -2.32
C VAL A 76 23.14 0.16 -2.66
N ASP A 77 24.36 -0.26 -2.31
CA ASP A 77 25.59 0.45 -2.68
C ASP A 77 26.10 0.08 -4.09
N ASN A 78 25.69 -1.09 -4.61
CA ASN A 78 26.15 -1.59 -5.91
C ASN A 78 25.35 -1.05 -7.10
N PHE A 79 24.11 -0.60 -6.89
CA PHE A 79 23.20 -0.13 -7.93
C PHE A 79 22.71 1.28 -7.62
N GLU A 80 22.52 2.07 -8.68
CA GLU A 80 21.81 3.34 -8.56
C GLU A 80 20.42 3.10 -7.97
N PHE A 81 19.91 3.99 -7.10
CA PHE A 81 18.69 3.76 -6.32
C PHE A 81 17.49 3.41 -7.19
N TYR A 82 17.33 4.05 -8.35
CA TYR A 82 16.21 3.79 -9.27
C TYR A 82 16.34 2.44 -10.02
N HIS A 83 17.52 1.80 -10.02
CA HIS A 83 17.73 0.46 -10.56
C HIS A 83 17.53 -0.66 -9.52
N CYS A 84 17.43 -0.33 -8.23
CA CYS A 84 17.23 -1.33 -7.18
C CYS A 84 15.90 -2.09 -7.29
N PHE A 85 14.93 -1.60 -8.04
CA PHE A 85 13.64 -2.26 -8.28
C PHE A 85 13.52 -2.86 -9.68
N GLU A 86 14.63 -2.94 -10.43
CA GLU A 86 14.66 -3.59 -11.74
C GLU A 86 14.95 -5.09 -11.62
N THR A 87 14.30 -5.87 -12.47
CA THR A 87 14.33 -7.35 -12.42
C THR A 87 15.75 -7.95 -12.38
N PRO A 88 16.74 -7.54 -13.20
CA PRO A 88 18.07 -8.13 -13.14
C PRO A 88 18.74 -7.95 -11.78
N ASN A 89 18.59 -6.76 -11.19
CA ASN A 89 19.18 -6.41 -9.90
C ASN A 89 18.46 -7.11 -8.75
N MET A 90 17.13 -7.20 -8.83
CA MET A 90 16.33 -7.97 -7.87
C MET A 90 16.71 -9.46 -7.87
N HIS A 91 17.02 -10.07 -9.04
CA HIS A 91 17.54 -11.43 -9.11
C HIS A 91 18.85 -11.56 -8.36
N TRP A 92 19.79 -10.61 -8.52
CA TRP A 92 21.04 -10.61 -7.81
C TRP A 92 20.86 -10.66 -6.28
N LEU A 93 19.91 -9.86 -5.75
CA LEU A 93 19.57 -9.86 -4.32
C LEU A 93 18.88 -11.16 -3.93
N ASN A 94 17.87 -11.59 -4.70
CA ASN A 94 17.05 -12.75 -4.36
C ASN A 94 17.86 -14.06 -4.31
N GLU A 95 18.78 -14.28 -5.27
CA GLU A 95 19.65 -15.46 -5.29
C GLU A 95 20.45 -15.58 -3.98
N ARG A 96 21.02 -14.48 -3.50
CA ARG A 96 21.81 -14.43 -2.26
C ARG A 96 20.96 -14.52 -1.00
N LEU A 97 19.76 -13.99 -1.03
CA LEU A 97 18.78 -14.18 0.05
C LEU A 97 18.36 -15.65 0.15
N VAL A 98 18.15 -16.33 -0.98
CA VAL A 98 17.77 -17.77 -1.00
C VAL A 98 18.83 -18.62 -0.37
N GLU A 99 20.13 -18.35 -0.57
CA GLU A 99 21.25 -19.04 0.10
C GLU A 99 21.19 -18.93 1.63
N LYS A 100 20.51 -17.87 2.14
CA LYS A 100 20.30 -17.61 3.57
C LYS A 100 18.89 -18.03 4.06
N GLY A 101 18.09 -18.67 3.22
CA GLY A 101 16.73 -19.12 3.58
C GLY A 101 15.67 -18.02 3.50
N HIS A 102 15.88 -16.98 2.72
CA HIS A 102 14.94 -15.85 2.53
C HIS A 102 14.62 -15.62 1.06
N LYS A 103 13.48 -14.98 0.76
CA LYS A 103 13.05 -14.67 -0.61
C LYS A 103 12.39 -13.31 -0.67
N ILE A 104 12.57 -12.60 -1.79
CA ILE A 104 11.73 -11.44 -2.14
C ILE A 104 10.31 -11.97 -2.41
N CYS A 105 9.31 -11.36 -1.78
CA CYS A 105 7.92 -11.83 -1.87
C CYS A 105 6.92 -10.75 -2.27
N PHE A 106 7.28 -9.49 -2.15
CA PHE A 106 6.35 -8.39 -2.39
C PHE A 106 7.08 -7.19 -3.00
N MET A 107 6.44 -6.58 -3.99
CA MET A 107 6.82 -5.28 -4.53
C MET A 107 5.58 -4.55 -5.00
N ALA A 108 5.42 -3.32 -4.58
CA ALA A 108 4.29 -2.48 -4.97
C ALA A 108 4.68 -1.02 -5.13
N GLU A 109 3.90 -0.35 -5.95
CA GLU A 109 3.86 1.09 -6.07
C GLU A 109 2.73 1.64 -5.20
N TYR A 110 3.02 2.68 -4.46
CA TYR A 110 2.11 3.35 -3.55
C TYR A 110 1.78 4.75 -4.04
N TYR A 111 0.54 5.15 -3.82
CA TYR A 111 -0.04 6.37 -4.34
C TYR A 111 -0.64 7.21 -3.23
N LEU A 112 -0.43 8.52 -3.29
CA LEU A 112 -1.13 9.52 -2.49
C LEU A 112 -2.06 10.36 -3.39
N PRO A 113 -3.17 10.89 -2.87
CA PRO A 113 -4.00 11.78 -3.66
C PRO A 113 -3.31 13.14 -3.86
N ASP A 114 -3.47 13.70 -5.05
CA ASP A 114 -3.21 15.11 -5.29
C ASP A 114 -4.51 15.90 -5.03
N ILE A 115 -4.54 16.66 -3.95
CA ILE A 115 -5.73 17.42 -3.51
C ILE A 115 -6.32 18.27 -4.64
N SER A 116 -5.46 18.84 -5.50
CA SER A 116 -5.89 19.68 -6.62
C SER A 116 -6.55 18.87 -7.75
N ARG A 117 -6.38 17.56 -7.76
CA ARG A 117 -6.81 16.66 -8.85
C ARG A 117 -7.89 15.66 -8.46
N ILE A 118 -8.31 15.62 -7.20
CA ILE A 118 -9.36 14.69 -6.78
C ILE A 118 -10.68 15.06 -7.48
N PRO A 119 -11.14 14.27 -8.45
CA PRO A 119 -12.32 14.63 -9.22
C PRO A 119 -13.61 14.36 -8.43
N THR A 120 -14.71 14.97 -8.85
CA THR A 120 -16.04 14.51 -8.50
C THR A 120 -16.58 13.70 -9.69
N LEU A 121 -16.49 12.37 -9.58
CA LEU A 121 -16.92 11.48 -10.64
C LEU A 121 -18.37 11.06 -10.43
N SER A 122 -19.16 11.10 -11.50
CA SER A 122 -20.53 10.58 -11.49
C SER A 122 -20.52 9.05 -11.45
N CYS A 123 -21.50 8.49 -10.74
CA CYS A 123 -21.82 7.07 -10.76
C CYS A 123 -23.27 6.92 -11.25
N ALA A 124 -23.51 5.97 -12.15
CA ALA A 124 -24.86 5.69 -12.64
C ALA A 124 -25.76 5.07 -11.57
N TYR A 125 -25.17 4.57 -10.50
CA TYR A 125 -25.83 3.88 -9.39
C TYR A 125 -25.87 4.76 -8.15
N VAL A 126 -26.84 4.52 -7.28
CA VAL A 126 -26.94 5.19 -5.98
C VAL A 126 -25.72 4.82 -5.13
N THR A 127 -25.00 5.82 -4.62
CA THR A 127 -23.86 5.55 -3.75
C THR A 127 -24.16 5.92 -2.30
N ARG A 128 -23.69 5.10 -1.34
CA ARG A 128 -23.89 5.31 0.11
C ARG A 128 -22.55 5.18 0.83
N VAL A 129 -22.34 6.02 1.84
CA VAL A 129 -21.21 5.86 2.78
C VAL A 129 -21.60 4.77 3.77
N LEU A 130 -20.67 3.87 4.04
CA LEU A 130 -20.80 2.73 4.93
C LEU A 130 -19.81 2.86 6.08
N THR A 131 -20.27 2.59 7.29
CA THR A 131 -19.42 2.47 8.49
C THR A 131 -19.13 1.00 8.78
N GLN A 132 -18.27 0.72 9.74
CA GLN A 132 -17.83 -0.62 10.08
C GLN A 132 -18.97 -1.60 10.36
N GLU A 133 -20.06 -1.14 11.00
CA GLU A 133 -21.22 -1.97 11.31
C GLU A 133 -21.90 -2.54 10.05
N ALA A 134 -21.83 -1.80 8.94
CA ALA A 134 -22.42 -2.22 7.66
C ALA A 134 -21.59 -3.30 6.93
N PHE A 135 -20.41 -3.64 7.42
CA PHE A 135 -19.53 -4.63 6.78
C PHE A 135 -19.78 -6.06 7.25
N ALA A 136 -20.60 -6.28 8.30
CA ALA A 136 -20.77 -7.59 8.94
C ALA A 136 -21.04 -8.73 7.94
N ASP A 137 -21.92 -8.49 6.96
CA ASP A 137 -22.35 -9.47 5.95
C ASP A 137 -21.61 -9.30 4.60
N LEU A 138 -20.56 -8.44 4.54
CA LEU A 138 -19.83 -8.12 3.30
C LEU A 138 -18.45 -8.78 3.22
N TYR A 139 -18.04 -9.59 4.20
CA TYR A 139 -16.79 -10.36 4.11
C TYR A 139 -17.00 -11.59 3.23
N LEU A 140 -17.11 -11.34 1.94
CA LEU A 140 -17.38 -12.33 0.88
C LEU A 140 -16.25 -12.26 -0.17
N PRO A 141 -15.99 -13.34 -0.93
CA PRO A 141 -14.93 -13.36 -1.92
C PRO A 141 -14.94 -12.21 -2.93
N GLU A 142 -16.13 -11.78 -3.34
CA GLU A 142 -16.33 -10.68 -4.30
C GLU A 142 -15.87 -9.30 -3.77
N TRP A 143 -15.69 -9.13 -2.45
CA TRP A 143 -15.26 -7.89 -1.80
C TRP A 143 -13.90 -8.01 -1.13
N SER A 144 -13.13 -9.05 -1.45
CA SER A 144 -11.85 -9.38 -0.78
C SER A 144 -10.70 -8.39 -1.02
N ASN A 145 -10.80 -7.51 -2.03
CA ASN A 145 -9.85 -6.40 -2.16
C ASN A 145 -10.30 -5.16 -1.37
N ALA A 146 -11.60 -4.94 -1.24
CA ALA A 146 -12.15 -3.81 -0.49
C ALA A 146 -12.12 -4.04 1.03
N LEU A 147 -12.36 -5.28 1.49
CA LEU A 147 -12.41 -5.67 2.89
C LEU A 147 -11.43 -6.81 3.17
N CYS A 148 -10.87 -6.84 4.38
CA CYS A 148 -9.94 -7.89 4.80
C CYS A 148 -10.53 -8.71 5.95
N GLU A 149 -10.94 -9.95 5.68
CA GLU A 149 -11.57 -10.82 6.69
C GLU A 149 -10.66 -11.06 7.90
N ASP A 150 -9.36 -11.24 7.69
CA ASP A 150 -8.37 -11.46 8.76
C ASP A 150 -8.14 -10.23 9.63
N ARG A 151 -8.58 -9.05 9.19
CA ARG A 151 -8.39 -7.76 9.86
C ARG A 151 -9.67 -6.92 9.91
N LYS A 152 -10.83 -7.56 10.11
CA LYS A 152 -12.17 -6.91 10.15
C LYS A 152 -12.22 -5.67 11.05
N ASN A 153 -11.48 -5.69 12.15
CA ASN A 153 -11.44 -4.58 13.11
C ASN A 153 -10.72 -3.32 12.57
N LEU A 154 -10.00 -3.44 11.46
CA LEU A 154 -9.31 -2.33 10.81
C LEU A 154 -10.12 -1.73 9.67
N ASP A 155 -11.10 -2.43 9.12
CA ASP A 155 -11.98 -1.90 8.08
C ASP A 155 -12.97 -0.92 8.72
N VAL A 156 -12.84 0.38 8.43
CA VAL A 156 -13.52 1.44 9.22
C VAL A 156 -14.51 2.27 8.43
N LEU A 157 -14.35 2.38 7.11
CA LEU A 157 -15.17 3.25 6.28
C LEU A 157 -15.23 2.71 4.85
N GLY A 158 -16.38 2.87 4.19
CA GLY A 158 -16.54 2.49 2.79
C GLY A 158 -17.55 3.35 2.05
N VAL A 159 -17.58 3.16 0.74
CA VAL A 159 -18.59 3.71 -0.16
C VAL A 159 -19.07 2.58 -1.07
N GLY A 160 -20.36 2.24 -0.98
CA GLY A 160 -21.00 1.24 -1.81
C GLY A 160 -21.80 1.87 -2.95
N ALA A 161 -21.83 1.22 -4.13
CA ALA A 161 -22.74 1.52 -5.24
C ALA A 161 -23.84 0.47 -5.29
N TYR A 162 -25.10 0.90 -5.48
CA TYR A 162 -26.28 0.05 -5.41
C TYR A 162 -27.13 0.17 -6.67
N ASP A 163 -27.44 -0.99 -7.26
CA ASP A 163 -28.51 -1.14 -8.25
C ASP A 163 -29.76 -1.66 -7.54
N GLY A 164 -30.72 -0.76 -7.32
CA GLY A 164 -31.84 -1.04 -6.40
C GLY A 164 -31.34 -1.32 -4.97
N SER A 165 -31.52 -2.55 -4.50
CA SER A 165 -31.02 -3.03 -3.20
C SER A 165 -29.70 -3.79 -3.29
N THR A 166 -29.23 -4.13 -4.49
CA THR A 166 -28.03 -4.95 -4.71
C THR A 166 -26.78 -4.10 -4.65
N LEU A 167 -25.82 -4.46 -3.80
CA LEU A 167 -24.48 -3.87 -3.80
C LEU A 167 -23.72 -4.37 -5.03
N VAL A 168 -23.29 -3.46 -5.90
CA VAL A 168 -22.63 -3.78 -7.18
C VAL A 168 -21.17 -3.32 -7.26
N GLY A 169 -20.76 -2.50 -6.31
CA GLY A 169 -19.38 -2.05 -6.15
C GLY A 169 -19.14 -1.54 -4.75
N LEU A 170 -17.97 -1.80 -4.22
CA LEU A 170 -17.53 -1.39 -2.88
C LEU A 170 -16.10 -0.85 -2.95
N ALA A 171 -15.90 0.37 -2.47
CA ALA A 171 -14.58 0.85 -2.05
C ALA A 171 -14.60 0.97 -0.53
N ALA A 172 -13.62 0.38 0.13
CA ALA A 172 -13.50 0.48 1.58
C ALA A 172 -12.06 0.80 1.98
N CYS A 173 -11.84 1.19 3.23
CA CYS A 173 -10.51 1.45 3.72
C CYS A 173 -10.23 0.80 5.06
N SER A 174 -8.97 0.38 5.21
CA SER A 174 -8.42 -0.21 6.41
C SER A 174 -7.55 0.80 7.16
N ALA A 175 -7.80 0.96 8.47
CA ALA A 175 -7.02 1.80 9.38
C ALA A 175 -5.77 1.05 9.87
N ASP A 176 -4.88 0.70 8.95
CA ASP A 176 -3.65 -0.05 9.24
C ASP A 176 -2.72 0.69 10.19
N CYS A 177 -2.75 2.02 10.17
CA CYS A 177 -2.10 2.90 11.14
C CYS A 177 -3.02 4.08 11.52
N ASP A 178 -2.56 4.88 12.49
CA ASP A 178 -3.40 5.94 13.07
C ASP A 178 -3.77 7.04 12.08
N ASP A 179 -2.84 7.43 11.20
CA ASP A 179 -2.98 8.63 10.36
C ASP A 179 -3.25 8.31 8.88
N MET A 180 -3.00 7.08 8.43
CA MET A 180 -3.14 6.69 7.03
C MET A 180 -4.08 5.49 6.88
N TRP A 181 -5.00 5.57 5.91
CA TRP A 181 -5.99 4.54 5.63
C TRP A 181 -5.85 4.02 4.20
N GLN A 182 -5.63 2.71 4.08
CA GLN A 182 -5.45 2.04 2.80
C GLN A 182 -6.78 1.80 2.12
N ILE A 183 -6.91 2.20 0.85
CA ILE A 183 -8.12 1.97 0.06
C ILE A 183 -7.98 0.68 -0.76
N GLY A 184 -9.01 -0.17 -0.67
CA GLY A 184 -9.28 -1.27 -1.58
C GLY A 184 -10.61 -1.08 -2.31
N VAL A 185 -10.79 -1.70 -3.48
CA VAL A 185 -12.02 -1.56 -4.28
C VAL A 185 -12.33 -2.79 -5.10
N ASP A 186 -13.60 -3.16 -5.09
CA ASP A 186 -14.17 -4.22 -5.92
C ASP A 186 -15.42 -3.74 -6.67
N VAL A 187 -15.65 -4.33 -7.83
CA VAL A 187 -16.88 -4.15 -8.63
C VAL A 187 -17.25 -5.51 -9.22
N LEU A 188 -18.50 -5.89 -9.07
CA LEU A 188 -19.02 -7.14 -9.64
C LEU A 188 -18.74 -7.21 -11.16
N PRO A 189 -18.39 -8.38 -11.69
CA PRO A 189 -17.94 -8.54 -13.08
C PRO A 189 -18.85 -7.88 -14.12
N GLU A 190 -20.16 -8.06 -14.00
CA GLU A 190 -21.19 -7.56 -14.91
C GLU A 190 -21.36 -6.04 -14.87
N TYR A 191 -20.90 -5.39 -13.78
CA TYR A 191 -20.97 -3.94 -13.59
C TYR A 191 -19.64 -3.22 -13.89
N ARG A 192 -18.60 -3.95 -14.31
CA ARG A 192 -17.29 -3.38 -14.62
C ARG A 192 -17.33 -2.48 -15.86
N ARG A 193 -16.29 -1.65 -16.01
CA ARG A 193 -16.08 -0.70 -17.14
C ARG A 193 -17.13 0.43 -17.23
N GLN A 194 -17.92 0.63 -16.20
CA GLN A 194 -18.92 1.70 -16.11
C GLN A 194 -18.45 2.90 -15.27
N GLY A 195 -17.17 2.91 -14.82
CA GLY A 195 -16.59 3.99 -14.03
C GLY A 195 -16.90 3.91 -12.52
N ILE A 196 -17.57 2.84 -12.05
CA ILE A 196 -17.98 2.66 -10.65
C ILE A 196 -16.79 2.72 -9.72
N ALA A 197 -15.74 1.89 -9.96
CA ALA A 197 -14.56 1.85 -9.10
C ALA A 197 -13.96 3.25 -8.87
N SER A 198 -13.75 4.02 -9.95
CA SER A 198 -13.15 5.36 -9.85
C SER A 198 -14.06 6.34 -9.11
N ALA A 199 -15.36 6.27 -9.31
CA ALA A 199 -16.33 7.13 -8.61
C ALA A 199 -16.34 6.84 -7.11
N LEU A 200 -16.35 5.54 -6.72
CA LEU A 200 -16.30 5.11 -5.32
C LEU A 200 -14.97 5.48 -4.66
N THR A 201 -13.83 5.18 -5.33
CA THR A 201 -12.50 5.52 -4.83
C THR A 201 -12.35 7.02 -4.60
N SER A 202 -12.75 7.85 -5.58
CA SER A 202 -12.69 9.31 -5.47
C SER A 202 -13.57 9.84 -4.32
N ARG A 203 -14.78 9.30 -4.16
CA ARG A 203 -15.68 9.68 -3.07
C ARG A 203 -15.10 9.28 -1.71
N LEU A 204 -14.63 8.04 -1.58
CA LEU A 204 -14.02 7.53 -0.34
C LEU A 204 -12.78 8.35 0.05
N THR A 205 -11.94 8.71 -0.93
CA THR A 205 -10.78 9.59 -0.72
C THR A 205 -11.18 10.88 -0.02
N LYS A 206 -12.25 11.56 -0.50
CA LYS A 206 -12.76 12.78 0.13
C LYS A 206 -13.29 12.55 1.54
N GLU A 207 -14.00 11.43 1.75
CA GLU A 207 -14.54 11.06 3.06
C GLU A 207 -13.42 10.81 4.09
N ILE A 208 -12.29 10.20 3.67
CA ILE A 208 -11.12 9.96 4.52
C ILE A 208 -10.44 11.29 4.87
N ILE A 209 -10.19 12.15 3.87
CA ILE A 209 -9.57 13.47 4.07
C ILE A 209 -10.40 14.35 5.01
N ASN A 210 -11.73 14.34 4.85
CA ASN A 210 -12.65 15.10 5.72
C ASN A 210 -12.59 14.63 7.18
N ARG A 211 -12.12 13.40 7.45
CA ARG A 211 -11.87 12.87 8.80
C ARG A 211 -10.47 13.15 9.30
N GLY A 212 -9.69 13.95 8.56
CA GLY A 212 -8.32 14.32 8.93
C GLY A 212 -7.31 13.18 8.73
N LYS A 213 -7.64 12.14 7.94
CA LYS A 213 -6.76 11.01 7.65
C LYS A 213 -6.20 11.11 6.24
N VAL A 214 -5.06 10.46 6.00
CA VAL A 214 -4.42 10.36 4.69
C VAL A 214 -4.87 9.08 4.00
N PRO A 215 -5.65 9.16 2.91
CA PRO A 215 -5.92 7.98 2.11
C PRO A 215 -4.68 7.61 1.29
N PHE A 216 -4.38 6.32 1.21
CA PHE A 216 -3.36 5.83 0.29
C PHE A 216 -3.86 4.61 -0.47
N TYR A 217 -3.22 4.35 -1.59
CA TYR A 217 -3.56 3.26 -2.49
C TYR A 217 -2.27 2.51 -2.82
N CYS A 218 -2.30 1.18 -2.90
CA CYS A 218 -1.16 0.44 -3.39
C CYS A 218 -1.59 -0.58 -4.43
N THR A 219 -0.68 -0.92 -5.34
CA THR A 219 -0.95 -1.92 -6.37
C THR A 219 0.33 -2.53 -6.91
N ALA A 220 0.26 -3.80 -7.28
CA ALA A 220 1.32 -4.43 -8.07
C ALA A 220 1.42 -3.75 -9.45
N TRP A 221 2.62 -3.64 -10.00
CA TRP A 221 2.89 -2.96 -11.27
C TRP A 221 2.13 -3.58 -12.45
N SER A 222 1.96 -4.90 -12.44
CA SER A 222 1.20 -5.61 -13.48
C SER A 222 -0.31 -5.39 -13.41
N ASN A 223 -0.83 -4.88 -12.28
CA ASN A 223 -2.25 -4.57 -12.13
C ASN A 223 -2.59 -3.20 -12.74
N VAL A 224 -2.39 -3.07 -14.05
CA VAL A 224 -2.62 -1.82 -14.82
C VAL A 224 -4.05 -1.30 -14.66
N ARG A 225 -5.03 -2.17 -14.39
CA ARG A 225 -6.42 -1.74 -14.15
C ARG A 225 -6.52 -0.96 -12.83
N SER A 226 -5.86 -1.44 -11.79
CA SER A 226 -5.80 -0.78 -10.49
C SER A 226 -5.02 0.55 -10.58
N VAL A 227 -3.87 0.58 -11.28
CA VAL A 227 -3.12 1.82 -11.55
C VAL A 227 -4.01 2.86 -12.23
N ARG A 228 -4.73 2.47 -13.29
CA ARG A 228 -5.66 3.39 -14.00
C ARG A 228 -6.78 3.89 -13.10
N ASN A 229 -7.28 3.05 -12.17
CA ASN A 229 -8.27 3.47 -11.20
C ASN A 229 -7.70 4.52 -10.25
N ALA A 230 -6.51 4.29 -9.67
CA ALA A 230 -5.84 5.25 -8.79
C ALA A 230 -5.66 6.61 -9.48
N VAL A 231 -5.03 6.63 -10.66
CA VAL A 231 -4.78 7.87 -11.42
C VAL A 231 -6.09 8.59 -11.77
N LYS A 232 -7.11 7.87 -12.25
CA LYS A 232 -8.43 8.46 -12.58
C LYS A 232 -9.14 9.03 -11.35
N SER A 233 -8.84 8.51 -10.16
CA SER A 233 -9.41 8.97 -8.89
C SER A 233 -8.64 10.13 -8.26
N GLY A 234 -7.57 10.61 -8.92
CA GLY A 234 -6.76 11.75 -8.47
C GLY A 234 -5.53 11.38 -7.65
N PHE A 235 -5.13 10.11 -7.66
CA PHE A 235 -3.89 9.66 -7.02
C PHE A 235 -2.69 9.80 -7.97
N ILE A 236 -1.53 10.03 -7.39
CA ILE A 236 -0.23 10.09 -8.07
C ILE A 236 0.76 9.15 -7.37
N PRO A 237 1.76 8.58 -8.08
CA PRO A 237 2.84 7.81 -7.48
C PRO A 237 3.53 8.60 -6.36
N ALA A 238 3.81 7.94 -5.24
CA ALA A 238 4.41 8.57 -4.07
C ALA A 238 5.66 7.83 -3.58
N TRP A 239 5.62 6.51 -3.46
CA TRP A 239 6.77 5.69 -3.11
C TRP A 239 6.63 4.26 -3.62
N VAL A 240 7.72 3.51 -3.55
CA VAL A 240 7.77 2.06 -3.85
C VAL A 240 8.31 1.30 -2.65
N GLU A 241 7.83 0.08 -2.46
CA GLU A 241 8.32 -0.85 -1.43
C GLU A 241 8.66 -2.21 -2.04
N MET A 242 9.73 -2.84 -1.55
CA MET A 242 10.09 -4.22 -1.84
C MET A 242 10.41 -4.93 -0.53
N THR A 243 9.77 -6.07 -0.29
CA THR A 243 9.90 -6.83 0.96
C THR A 243 10.41 -8.23 0.69
N ALA A 244 11.31 -8.72 1.53
CA ALA A 244 11.70 -10.12 1.62
C ALA A 244 11.28 -10.71 2.97
N LYS A 245 10.95 -12.01 2.96
CA LYS A 245 10.55 -12.79 4.14
C LYS A 245 11.31 -14.11 4.19
N PRO A 246 11.24 -14.87 5.32
CA PRO A 246 11.69 -16.25 5.36
C PRO A 246 11.07 -17.08 4.24
N ALA A 247 11.88 -17.95 3.62
CA ALA A 247 11.49 -18.69 2.40
C ALA A 247 10.26 -19.59 2.62
N ASN A 248 10.14 -20.20 3.81
CA ASN A 248 8.98 -21.04 4.14
C ASN A 248 7.65 -20.24 4.09
N ILE A 249 7.65 -18.98 4.56
CA ILE A 249 6.47 -18.11 4.51
C ILE A 249 6.15 -17.77 3.05
N VAL A 250 7.17 -17.44 2.25
CA VAL A 250 6.99 -17.10 0.84
C VAL A 250 6.48 -18.29 0.03
N ASP A 251 6.96 -19.50 0.33
CA ASP A 251 6.52 -20.72 -0.35
C ASP A 251 5.03 -21.02 -0.08
N GLU A 252 4.54 -20.73 1.12
CA GLU A 252 3.12 -20.83 1.46
C GLU A 252 2.25 -19.78 0.74
N MET A 253 2.79 -18.60 0.41
CA MET A 253 2.06 -17.55 -0.33
C MET A 253 1.83 -17.91 -1.80
N ASN A 254 2.58 -18.87 -2.36
CA ASN A 254 2.55 -19.24 -3.78
C ASN A 254 1.72 -20.51 -4.07
N LEU A 255 1.03 -21.07 -3.09
CA LEU A 255 0.22 -22.28 -3.20
C LEU A 255 -1.22 -22.01 -3.64
#